data_4218bd5116ab74596d5fdd523e9297c1
#
_entry.id   4218bd5116ab74596d5fdd523e9297c1
#
_cell.length_a   1.000
_cell.length_b   1.000
_cell.length_c   1.000
_cell.angle_alpha   90.00
_cell.angle_beta   90.00
_cell.angle_gamma   90.00
#
_symmetry.space_group_name_H-M   'P 1'
#
loop_
_entity.id
_entity.type
_entity.pdbx_description
1 polymer ?
#
loop_
_entity_poly.entity_id
_entity_poly.type
_entity_poly.pdbx_seq_one_letter_code
_entity_poly.pdbx_strand_id
1 'polypeptide(L)'
;MAKSAQVPLQFWLPDSMEGPTPISALIHAATMVTAGIYMVARLSPLYELTDGVLIFILYVGSITAFFLGLVALVQNDIKRIIAYSTISQLGYMTAALGASLYSLAMFHLITHAFFKALLFLCAGSIIIKCHHEQDIRKIGGLRKYMPITYLAFMYASLSLIGFPITSGFYSKESIIDAIGYFGHTIPYLMLLLSIFTTTLYTSKIFFKVFFGESTLPKEEQNDNPKNENDRQMLLPLFVLTAPSVFLGLFIYDPLMIGILFQNSLAANELMTVSYTHLRAHETSLHLVCRLLLE
;
A
#
# COMPACT_ATOMS: atom_id res chain seq x y z
N MET A 1 -9.49 15.18 5.36
CA MET A 1 -8.28 14.88 6.16
C MET A 1 -8.54 13.95 7.33
N ALA A 2 -9.52 14.17 8.20
CA ALA A 2 -9.75 13.31 9.37
C ALA A 2 -10.05 11.85 9.01
N LYS A 3 -10.98 11.56 8.09
CA LYS A 3 -11.28 10.17 7.67
C LYS A 3 -10.10 9.44 7.04
N SER A 4 -9.26 10.15 6.29
CA SER A 4 -8.03 9.58 5.69
C SER A 4 -6.83 9.66 6.64
N ALA A 5 -7.02 9.99 7.91
CA ALA A 5 -6.00 10.01 8.96
C ALA A 5 -4.71 10.76 8.58
N GLN A 6 -4.85 11.90 7.87
CA GLN A 6 -3.69 12.74 7.53
C GLN A 6 -3.20 13.53 8.75
N VAL A 7 -1.90 13.82 8.80
CA VAL A 7 -1.30 14.66 9.86
C VAL A 7 -1.99 16.02 9.88
N PRO A 8 -2.40 16.51 11.08
CA PRO A 8 -2.18 15.97 12.44
C PRO A 8 -3.32 15.08 12.98
N LEU A 9 -4.28 14.64 12.17
CA LEU A 9 -5.50 13.94 12.59
C LEU A 9 -5.41 12.41 12.52
N GLN A 10 -4.21 11.83 12.62
CA GLN A 10 -3.93 10.40 12.43
C GLN A 10 -4.16 9.51 13.65
N PHE A 11 -4.30 10.08 14.86
CA PHE A 11 -4.22 9.33 16.13
C PHE A 11 -5.30 8.27 16.32
N TRP A 12 -6.50 8.49 15.79
CA TRP A 12 -7.64 7.56 15.95
C TRP A 12 -7.44 6.22 15.21
N LEU A 13 -6.63 6.22 14.15
CA LEU A 13 -6.55 5.07 13.26
C LEU A 13 -5.80 3.88 13.88
N PRO A 14 -4.65 4.03 14.56
CA PRO A 14 -4.00 2.95 15.28
C PRO A 14 -4.83 2.40 16.45
N ASP A 15 -5.64 3.24 17.11
CA ASP A 15 -6.50 2.83 18.23
C ASP A 15 -7.69 1.97 17.75
N SER A 16 -8.10 2.10 16.49
CA SER A 16 -9.12 1.25 15.88
C SER A 16 -8.68 -0.22 15.68
N MET A 17 -7.41 -0.56 15.97
CA MET A 17 -6.86 -1.93 15.86
C MET A 17 -7.30 -2.89 16.97
N GLU A 18 -8.03 -2.43 17.98
CA GLU A 18 -8.57 -3.29 19.04
C GLU A 18 -9.66 -4.26 18.52
N GLY A 19 -10.28 -3.92 17.38
CA GLY A 19 -11.28 -4.76 16.74
C GLY A 19 -10.73 -6.05 16.11
N PRO A 20 -11.63 -6.98 15.72
CA PRO A 20 -11.26 -8.19 15.00
C PRO A 20 -10.53 -7.89 13.68
N THR A 21 -9.51 -8.68 13.36
CA THR A 21 -8.64 -8.41 12.20
C THR A 21 -9.37 -8.33 10.84
N PRO A 22 -10.41 -9.14 10.55
CA PRO A 22 -11.17 -8.99 9.29
C PRO A 22 -11.88 -7.64 9.17
N ILE A 23 -12.38 -7.09 10.28
CA ILE A 23 -13.00 -5.75 10.31
C ILE A 23 -11.92 -4.68 10.08
N SER A 24 -10.76 -4.82 10.71
CA SER A 24 -9.61 -3.95 10.47
C SER A 24 -9.17 -3.98 9.00
N ALA A 25 -9.15 -5.17 8.36
CA ALA A 25 -8.87 -5.31 6.94
C ALA A 25 -9.85 -4.48 6.08
N LEU A 26 -11.16 -4.58 6.35
CA LEU A 26 -12.17 -3.85 5.59
C LEU A 26 -12.05 -2.33 5.78
N ILE A 27 -11.91 -1.85 7.02
CA ILE A 27 -11.82 -0.42 7.36
C ILE A 27 -10.60 0.23 6.72
N HIS A 28 -9.43 -0.44 6.79
CA HIS A 28 -8.14 0.14 6.40
C HIS A 28 -7.76 -0.12 4.94
N ALA A 29 -8.32 -1.14 4.30
CA ALA A 29 -7.98 -1.43 2.90
C ALA A 29 -8.82 -0.58 1.93
N ALA A 30 -10.15 -0.54 2.06
CA ALA A 30 -11.01 -0.08 0.97
C ALA A 30 -12.15 0.87 1.38
N THR A 31 -12.49 1.03 2.66
CA THR A 31 -13.74 1.69 3.01
C THR A 31 -13.57 3.03 3.74
N MET A 32 -13.36 3.02 5.04
CA MET A 32 -13.44 4.24 5.85
C MET A 32 -12.33 5.24 5.52
N VAL A 33 -11.10 4.76 5.45
CA VAL A 33 -9.90 5.61 5.25
C VAL A 33 -9.81 6.16 3.82
N THR A 34 -10.32 5.43 2.84
CA THR A 34 -10.31 5.83 1.43
C THR A 34 -11.44 6.80 1.08
N ALA A 35 -12.48 6.91 1.93
CA ALA A 35 -13.60 7.82 1.69
C ALA A 35 -13.17 9.30 1.56
N GLY A 36 -12.14 9.73 2.30
CA GLY A 36 -11.60 11.08 2.17
C GLY A 36 -10.88 11.31 0.85
N ILE A 37 -10.14 10.33 0.36
CA ILE A 37 -9.46 10.36 -0.95
C ILE A 37 -10.51 10.43 -2.06
N TYR A 38 -11.51 9.53 -2.01
CA TYR A 38 -12.60 9.50 -2.98
C TYR A 38 -13.39 10.82 -3.01
N MET A 39 -13.68 11.40 -1.84
CA MET A 39 -14.39 12.68 -1.75
C MET A 39 -13.63 13.80 -2.47
N VAL A 40 -12.32 13.93 -2.23
CA VAL A 40 -11.51 14.97 -2.89
C VAL A 40 -11.45 14.71 -4.40
N ALA A 41 -11.26 13.46 -4.83
CA ALA A 41 -11.26 13.11 -6.24
C ALA A 41 -12.61 13.43 -6.90
N ARG A 42 -13.73 13.14 -6.24
CA ARG A 42 -15.09 13.43 -6.77
C ARG A 42 -15.40 14.92 -6.85
N LEU A 43 -14.86 15.70 -5.92
CA LEU A 43 -15.00 17.15 -5.88
C LEU A 43 -13.85 17.88 -6.57
N SER A 44 -13.06 17.18 -7.40
CA SER A 44 -11.93 17.76 -8.13
C SER A 44 -12.24 19.11 -8.82
N PRO A 45 -13.39 19.33 -9.49
CA PRO A 45 -13.66 20.63 -10.11
C PRO A 45 -13.70 21.81 -9.12
N LEU A 46 -14.04 21.56 -7.85
CA LEU A 46 -14.02 22.61 -6.82
C LEU A 46 -12.59 22.87 -6.32
N TYR A 47 -11.78 21.83 -6.18
CA TYR A 47 -10.39 21.97 -5.73
C TYR A 47 -9.50 22.67 -6.75
N GLU A 48 -9.75 22.45 -8.06
CA GLU A 48 -9.04 23.11 -9.16
C GLU A 48 -9.25 24.62 -9.22
N LEU A 49 -10.27 25.16 -8.55
CA LEU A 49 -10.50 26.60 -8.46
C LEU A 49 -9.49 27.32 -7.56
N THR A 50 -8.68 26.59 -6.77
CA THR A 50 -7.83 27.18 -5.74
C THR A 50 -6.49 26.47 -5.61
N ASP A 51 -5.47 26.97 -6.31
CA ASP A 51 -4.11 26.43 -6.29
C ASP A 51 -3.50 26.30 -4.87
N GLY A 52 -3.76 27.28 -4.01
CA GLY A 52 -3.25 27.27 -2.64
C GLY A 52 -3.73 26.07 -1.82
N VAL A 53 -4.97 25.60 -2.03
CA VAL A 53 -5.52 24.41 -1.38
C VAL A 53 -4.88 23.13 -1.92
N LEU A 54 -4.65 23.05 -3.22
CA LEU A 54 -3.98 21.92 -3.85
C LEU A 54 -2.55 21.77 -3.33
N ILE A 55 -1.79 22.86 -3.30
CA ILE A 55 -0.42 22.87 -2.77
C ILE A 55 -0.44 22.44 -1.28
N PHE A 56 -1.36 22.93 -0.47
CA PHE A 56 -1.50 22.53 0.93
C PHE A 56 -1.76 21.00 1.05
N ILE A 57 -2.67 20.46 0.25
CA ILE A 57 -2.98 19.02 0.21
C ILE A 57 -1.75 18.21 -0.19
N LEU A 58 -0.98 18.66 -1.19
CA LEU A 58 0.25 18.03 -1.65
C LEU A 58 1.29 17.91 -0.52
N TYR A 59 1.54 19.01 0.20
CA TYR A 59 2.51 19.00 1.30
C TYR A 59 2.04 18.15 2.49
N VAL A 60 0.78 18.26 2.89
CA VAL A 60 0.23 17.43 3.98
C VAL A 60 0.32 15.95 3.62
N GLY A 61 -0.01 15.57 2.38
CA GLY A 61 0.11 14.20 1.91
C GLY A 61 1.56 13.68 1.96
N SER A 62 2.51 14.47 1.45
CA SER A 62 3.93 14.09 1.41
C SER A 62 4.54 13.96 2.81
N ILE A 63 4.23 14.90 3.71
CA ILE A 63 4.65 14.84 5.13
C ILE A 63 4.05 13.60 5.79
N THR A 64 2.76 13.35 5.57
CA THR A 64 2.09 12.17 6.14
C THR A 64 2.75 10.88 5.65
N ALA A 65 3.02 10.76 4.35
CA ALA A 65 3.63 9.57 3.76
C ALA A 65 4.98 9.25 4.42
N PHE A 66 5.85 10.24 4.54
CA PHE A 66 7.19 10.06 5.10
C PHE A 66 7.16 9.86 6.62
N PHE A 67 6.50 10.78 7.36
CA PHE A 67 6.53 10.77 8.82
C PHE A 67 5.89 9.52 9.42
N LEU A 68 4.73 9.11 8.90
CA LEU A 68 4.05 7.90 9.41
C LEU A 68 4.76 6.60 8.98
N GLY A 69 5.52 6.64 7.88
CA GLY A 69 6.47 5.58 7.54
C GLY A 69 7.57 5.39 8.60
N LEU A 70 8.13 6.50 9.13
CA LEU A 70 9.09 6.46 10.24
C LEU A 70 8.45 5.94 11.54
N VAL A 71 7.22 6.36 11.85
CA VAL A 71 6.51 5.87 13.03
C VAL A 71 6.26 4.35 12.93
N ALA A 72 5.93 3.83 11.74
CA ALA A 72 5.76 2.40 11.51
C ALA A 72 7.03 1.59 11.83
N LEU A 73 8.23 2.13 11.60
CA LEU A 73 9.50 1.49 11.93
C LEU A 73 9.69 1.23 13.42
N VAL A 74 9.19 2.14 14.27
CA VAL A 74 9.38 2.05 15.72
C VAL A 74 8.36 1.10 16.37
N GLN A 75 7.21 0.88 15.73
CA GLN A 75 6.17 -0.01 16.25
C GLN A 75 6.63 -1.47 16.31
N ASN A 76 6.06 -2.22 17.29
CA ASN A 76 6.32 -3.65 17.45
C ASN A 76 5.06 -4.51 17.33
N ASP A 77 3.87 -3.93 17.34
CA ASP A 77 2.60 -4.60 17.11
C ASP A 77 2.35 -4.76 15.62
N ILE A 78 2.10 -6.00 15.14
CA ILE A 78 1.91 -6.31 13.72
C ILE A 78 0.73 -5.53 13.12
N LYS A 79 -0.40 -5.40 13.84
CA LYS A 79 -1.57 -4.64 13.37
C LYS A 79 -1.26 -3.15 13.29
N ARG A 80 -0.60 -2.59 14.31
CA ARG A 80 -0.23 -1.17 14.33
C ARG A 80 0.77 -0.82 13.23
N ILE A 81 1.75 -1.68 12.95
CA ILE A 81 2.69 -1.43 11.84
C ILE A 81 1.94 -1.39 10.50
N ILE A 82 1.02 -2.35 10.25
CA ILE A 82 0.23 -2.36 9.02
C ILE A 82 -0.71 -1.15 8.97
N ALA A 83 -1.26 -0.69 10.10
CA ALA A 83 -2.09 0.51 10.18
C ALA A 83 -1.30 1.79 9.84
N TYR A 84 -0.15 2.02 10.45
CA TYR A 84 0.71 3.16 10.13
C TYR A 84 1.19 3.13 8.67
N SER A 85 1.47 1.93 8.15
CA SER A 85 1.79 1.78 6.74
C SER A 85 0.60 2.12 5.83
N THR A 86 -0.64 1.91 6.27
CA THR A 86 -1.84 2.37 5.55
C THR A 86 -1.91 3.89 5.50
N ILE A 87 -1.68 4.58 6.62
CA ILE A 87 -1.68 6.05 6.65
C ILE A 87 -0.59 6.61 5.72
N SER A 88 0.59 5.99 5.72
CA SER A 88 1.67 6.37 4.81
C SER A 88 1.24 6.25 3.34
N GLN A 89 0.57 5.16 2.93
CA GLN A 89 0.08 5.01 1.56
C GLN A 89 -1.07 5.98 1.23
N LEU A 90 -1.95 6.29 2.17
CA LEU A 90 -2.95 7.34 2.01
C LEU A 90 -2.29 8.72 1.83
N GLY A 91 -1.12 8.93 2.43
CA GLY A 91 -0.29 10.11 2.19
C GLY A 91 0.14 10.24 0.72
N TYR A 92 0.56 9.15 0.06
CA TYR A 92 0.85 9.14 -1.38
C TYR A 92 -0.36 9.54 -2.21
N MET A 93 -1.54 8.96 -1.90
CA MET A 93 -2.77 9.29 -2.61
C MET A 93 -3.16 10.76 -2.41
N THR A 94 -3.04 11.26 -1.17
CA THR A 94 -3.33 12.67 -0.86
C THR A 94 -2.36 13.61 -1.57
N ALA A 95 -1.08 13.27 -1.64
CA ALA A 95 -0.09 14.04 -2.40
C ALA A 95 -0.42 14.06 -3.89
N ALA A 96 -0.82 12.92 -4.47
CA ALA A 96 -1.27 12.84 -5.85
C ALA A 96 -2.49 13.73 -6.13
N LEU A 97 -3.49 13.73 -5.23
CA LEU A 97 -4.66 14.61 -5.34
C LEU A 97 -4.26 16.09 -5.30
N GLY A 98 -3.30 16.46 -4.44
CA GLY A 98 -2.77 17.82 -4.36
C GLY A 98 -1.96 18.27 -5.57
N ALA A 99 -1.43 17.32 -6.35
CA ALA A 99 -0.78 17.55 -7.63
C ALA A 99 -1.75 17.44 -8.83
N SER A 100 -3.07 17.44 -8.61
CA SER A 100 -4.12 17.27 -9.63
C SER A 100 -4.07 15.92 -10.38
N LEU A 101 -3.39 14.91 -9.79
CA LEU A 101 -3.22 13.57 -10.35
C LEU A 101 -4.33 12.61 -9.87
N TYR A 102 -5.58 12.99 -10.08
CA TYR A 102 -6.76 12.28 -9.53
C TYR A 102 -6.85 10.82 -9.99
N SER A 103 -6.60 10.56 -11.26
CA SER A 103 -6.65 9.20 -11.82
C SER A 103 -5.58 8.29 -11.22
N LEU A 104 -4.35 8.80 -11.03
CA LEU A 104 -3.27 8.05 -10.38
C LEU A 104 -3.56 7.78 -8.90
N ALA A 105 -4.15 8.76 -8.20
CA ALA A 105 -4.59 8.55 -6.83
C ALA A 105 -5.65 7.44 -6.73
N MET A 106 -6.63 7.42 -7.63
CA MET A 106 -7.66 6.39 -7.70
C MET A 106 -7.09 5.04 -8.14
N PHE A 107 -6.15 5.01 -9.06
CA PHE A 107 -5.45 3.79 -9.44
C PHE A 107 -4.70 3.17 -8.25
N HIS A 108 -3.94 3.99 -7.53
CA HIS A 108 -3.25 3.52 -6.32
C HIS A 108 -4.23 3.09 -5.22
N LEU A 109 -5.39 3.74 -5.09
CA LEU A 109 -6.44 3.33 -4.15
C LEU A 109 -6.94 1.92 -4.45
N ILE A 110 -7.19 1.59 -5.73
CA ILE A 110 -7.65 0.25 -6.13
C ILE A 110 -6.59 -0.80 -5.82
N THR A 111 -5.35 -0.60 -6.24
CA THR A 111 -4.26 -1.56 -5.97
C THR A 111 -4.00 -1.72 -4.48
N HIS A 112 -4.02 -0.61 -3.73
CA HIS A 112 -3.88 -0.56 -2.28
C HIS A 112 -4.91 -1.42 -1.55
N ALA A 113 -6.17 -1.37 -2.00
CA ALA A 113 -7.25 -2.13 -1.38
C ALA A 113 -6.93 -3.64 -1.35
N PHE A 114 -6.40 -4.19 -2.44
CA PHE A 114 -6.08 -5.62 -2.54
C PHE A 114 -4.89 -6.02 -1.68
N PHE A 115 -3.73 -5.37 -1.82
CA PHE A 115 -2.56 -5.80 -1.06
C PHE A 115 -2.68 -5.47 0.44
N LYS A 116 -3.43 -4.44 0.83
CA LYS A 116 -3.66 -4.15 2.25
C LYS A 116 -4.65 -5.12 2.89
N ALA A 117 -5.75 -5.45 2.21
CA ALA A 117 -6.65 -6.48 2.68
C ALA A 117 -5.89 -7.80 2.89
N LEU A 118 -5.05 -8.17 1.94
CA LEU A 118 -4.21 -9.37 2.03
C LEU A 118 -3.26 -9.33 3.23
N LEU A 119 -2.55 -8.21 3.47
CA LEU A 119 -1.66 -8.06 4.62
C LEU A 119 -2.40 -8.20 5.96
N PHE A 120 -3.56 -7.56 6.10
CA PHE A 120 -4.35 -7.67 7.32
C PHE A 120 -4.90 -9.08 7.55
N LEU A 121 -5.39 -9.75 6.50
CA LEU A 121 -5.88 -11.12 6.62
C LEU A 121 -4.73 -12.09 6.97
N CYS A 122 -3.56 -11.93 6.35
CA CYS A 122 -2.36 -12.68 6.74
C CYS A 122 -1.98 -12.43 8.20
N ALA A 123 -1.99 -11.17 8.66
CA ALA A 123 -1.73 -10.84 10.05
C ALA A 123 -2.78 -11.48 10.99
N GLY A 124 -4.05 -11.51 10.58
CA GLY A 124 -5.09 -12.22 11.33
C GLY A 124 -4.83 -13.72 11.48
N SER A 125 -4.43 -14.35 10.36
CA SER A 125 -4.05 -15.77 10.34
C SER A 125 -2.86 -16.05 11.28
N ILE A 126 -1.83 -15.19 11.27
CA ILE A 126 -0.66 -15.28 12.15
C ILE A 126 -1.05 -15.13 13.62
N ILE A 127 -1.86 -14.12 13.96
CA ILE A 127 -2.29 -13.84 15.33
C ILE A 127 -3.09 -15.01 15.91
N ILE A 128 -3.97 -15.63 15.13
CA ILE A 128 -4.75 -16.81 15.56
C ILE A 128 -3.81 -17.98 15.85
N LYS A 129 -2.86 -18.27 14.96
CA LYS A 129 -1.88 -19.36 15.13
C LYS A 129 -0.93 -19.12 16.31
N CYS A 130 -0.63 -17.86 16.62
CA CYS A 130 0.23 -17.47 17.74
C CYS A 130 -0.54 -17.16 19.03
N HIS A 131 -1.71 -17.78 19.27
CA HIS A 131 -2.51 -17.62 20.51
C HIS A 131 -2.82 -16.16 20.85
N HIS A 132 -3.20 -15.35 19.85
CA HIS A 132 -3.51 -13.93 19.97
C HIS A 132 -2.33 -13.00 20.31
N GLU A 133 -1.08 -13.48 20.24
CA GLU A 133 0.08 -12.60 20.37
C GLU A 133 0.17 -11.68 19.13
N GLN A 134 0.44 -10.39 19.38
CA GLN A 134 0.55 -9.36 18.35
C GLN A 134 1.95 -8.74 18.26
N ASP A 135 2.78 -8.94 19.31
CA ASP A 135 4.13 -8.38 19.33
C ASP A 135 5.09 -9.21 18.45
N ILE A 136 5.57 -8.59 17.37
CA ILE A 136 6.50 -9.22 16.42
C ILE A 136 7.83 -9.67 17.05
N ARG A 137 8.15 -9.23 18.28
CA ARG A 137 9.35 -9.68 19.01
C ARG A 137 9.17 -11.03 19.63
N LYS A 138 7.92 -11.43 19.87
CA LYS A 138 7.52 -12.70 20.46
C LYS A 138 7.03 -13.70 19.42
N ILE A 139 6.94 -13.29 18.14
CA ILE A 139 6.53 -14.12 17.00
C ILE A 139 7.77 -14.40 16.16
N GLY A 140 7.99 -15.67 15.76
CA GLY A 140 9.13 -16.02 14.93
C GLY A 140 9.04 -17.41 14.32
N GLY A 141 9.82 -17.65 13.25
CA GLY A 141 10.01 -18.98 12.65
C GLY A 141 8.78 -19.60 11.97
N LEU A 142 7.77 -18.79 11.59
CA LEU A 142 6.48 -19.31 11.08
C LEU A 142 6.55 -19.86 9.64
N ARG A 143 7.63 -19.63 8.90
CA ARG A 143 7.75 -20.02 7.48
C ARG A 143 7.44 -21.50 7.22
N LYS A 144 7.85 -22.39 8.14
CA LYS A 144 7.65 -23.84 7.97
C LYS A 144 6.22 -24.27 8.32
N TYR A 145 5.57 -23.57 9.23
CA TYR A 145 4.26 -23.92 9.78
C TYR A 145 3.10 -23.29 9.03
N MET A 146 3.37 -22.16 8.34
CA MET A 146 2.36 -21.37 7.62
C MET A 146 2.85 -21.02 6.20
N PRO A 147 3.10 -22.00 5.31
CA PRO A 147 3.68 -21.75 3.99
C PRO A 147 2.78 -20.94 3.07
N ILE A 148 1.45 -21.10 3.13
CA ILE A 148 0.50 -20.35 2.29
C ILE A 148 0.43 -18.90 2.74
N THR A 149 0.27 -18.67 4.05
CA THR A 149 0.28 -17.32 4.63
C THR A 149 1.63 -16.62 4.38
N TYR A 150 2.75 -17.36 4.46
CA TYR A 150 4.07 -16.85 4.14
C TYR A 150 4.15 -16.32 2.70
N LEU A 151 3.71 -17.11 1.72
CA LEU A 151 3.72 -16.70 0.32
C LEU A 151 2.77 -15.52 0.07
N ALA A 152 1.56 -15.56 0.61
CA ALA A 152 0.59 -14.47 0.48
C ALA A 152 1.13 -13.16 1.10
N PHE A 153 1.71 -13.23 2.30
CA PHE A 153 2.33 -12.08 2.95
C PHE A 153 3.54 -11.55 2.18
N MET A 154 4.35 -12.44 1.61
CA MET A 154 5.50 -12.07 0.78
C MET A 154 5.05 -11.27 -0.45
N TYR A 155 4.08 -11.78 -1.22
CA TYR A 155 3.57 -11.07 -2.41
C TYR A 155 2.90 -9.73 -2.06
N ALA A 156 2.12 -9.69 -0.98
CA ALA A 156 1.52 -8.44 -0.51
C ALA A 156 2.58 -7.43 -0.05
N SER A 157 3.64 -7.89 0.60
CA SER A 157 4.78 -7.07 1.02
C SER A 157 5.56 -6.52 -0.17
N LEU A 158 5.84 -7.33 -1.17
CA LEU A 158 6.48 -6.91 -2.41
C LEU A 158 5.64 -5.85 -3.14
N SER A 159 4.32 -6.05 -3.20
CA SER A 159 3.42 -5.07 -3.78
C SER A 159 3.38 -3.75 -2.98
N LEU A 160 3.40 -3.80 -1.65
CA LEU A 160 3.47 -2.61 -0.80
C LEU A 160 4.78 -1.82 -0.98
N ILE A 161 5.91 -2.51 -1.09
CA ILE A 161 7.22 -1.89 -1.35
C ILE A 161 7.22 -1.23 -2.73
N GLY A 162 6.56 -1.82 -3.71
CA GLY A 162 6.61 -1.43 -5.11
C GLY A 162 7.72 -2.19 -5.84
N PHE A 163 7.80 -3.51 -5.64
CA PHE A 163 8.74 -4.35 -6.39
C PHE A 163 8.28 -4.47 -7.85
N PRO A 164 9.19 -4.42 -8.84
CA PRO A 164 8.84 -4.56 -10.26
C PRO A 164 7.88 -5.73 -10.52
N ILE A 165 6.95 -5.56 -11.47
CA ILE A 165 5.91 -6.53 -11.86
C ILE A 165 4.72 -6.58 -10.89
N THR A 166 4.82 -6.10 -9.66
CA THR A 166 3.68 -6.06 -8.73
C THR A 166 2.76 -4.86 -8.98
N SER A 167 1.49 -4.97 -8.55
CA SER A 167 0.50 -3.91 -8.77
C SER A 167 0.87 -2.58 -8.10
N GLY A 168 1.56 -2.65 -6.95
CA GLY A 168 2.01 -1.47 -6.22
C GLY A 168 3.15 -0.71 -6.90
N PHE A 169 3.98 -1.39 -7.70
CA PHE A 169 5.03 -0.76 -8.48
C PHE A 169 4.43 0.27 -9.46
N TYR A 170 3.56 -0.19 -10.34
CA TYR A 170 2.97 0.68 -11.36
C TYR A 170 2.24 1.89 -10.78
N SER A 171 1.46 1.68 -9.72
CA SER A 171 0.67 2.77 -9.14
C SER A 171 1.49 3.77 -8.31
N LYS A 172 2.48 3.29 -7.55
CA LYS A 172 3.27 4.13 -6.64
C LYS A 172 4.34 4.93 -7.39
N GLU A 173 5.05 4.27 -8.30
CA GLU A 173 6.09 4.89 -9.12
C GLU A 173 5.51 5.98 -10.01
N SER A 174 4.38 5.71 -10.67
CA SER A 174 3.69 6.72 -11.49
C SER A 174 3.33 7.99 -10.72
N ILE A 175 2.92 7.87 -9.44
CA ILE A 175 2.63 9.05 -8.60
C ILE A 175 3.91 9.85 -8.35
N ILE A 176 5.00 9.17 -7.99
CA ILE A 176 6.26 9.82 -7.64
C ILE A 176 6.86 10.53 -8.85
N ASP A 177 6.92 9.84 -9.98
CA ASP A 177 7.48 10.37 -11.23
C ASP A 177 6.67 11.58 -11.72
N ALA A 178 5.35 11.49 -11.67
CA ALA A 178 4.49 12.61 -12.07
C ALA A 178 4.70 13.83 -11.17
N ILE A 179 4.79 13.66 -9.84
CA ILE A 179 5.06 14.77 -8.90
C ILE A 179 6.45 15.37 -9.15
N GLY A 180 7.45 14.54 -9.46
CA GLY A 180 8.79 14.98 -9.84
C GLY A 180 8.78 15.79 -11.15
N TYR A 181 8.04 15.33 -12.16
CA TYR A 181 7.90 15.98 -13.46
C TYR A 181 7.28 17.39 -13.34
N PHE A 182 6.29 17.56 -12.46
CA PHE A 182 5.66 18.87 -12.21
C PHE A 182 6.55 19.84 -11.38
N GLY A 183 7.77 19.47 -11.05
CA GLY A 183 8.74 20.34 -10.38
C GLY A 183 8.53 20.53 -8.88
N HIS A 184 7.70 19.73 -8.24
CA HIS A 184 7.49 19.76 -6.79
C HIS A 184 8.62 19.06 -6.03
N THR A 185 9.81 19.65 -6.00
CA THR A 185 11.04 19.03 -5.50
C THR A 185 10.93 18.52 -4.05
N ILE A 186 10.38 19.31 -3.12
CA ILE A 186 10.28 18.90 -1.70
C ILE A 186 9.32 17.74 -1.51
N PRO A 187 8.06 17.76 -2.00
CA PRO A 187 7.16 16.62 -1.99
C PRO A 187 7.76 15.37 -2.65
N TYR A 188 8.42 15.52 -3.80
CA TYR A 188 9.09 14.43 -4.49
C TYR A 188 10.16 13.74 -3.62
N LEU A 189 11.06 14.51 -3.00
CA LEU A 189 12.08 13.97 -2.11
C LEU A 189 11.47 13.28 -0.88
N MET A 190 10.41 13.84 -0.28
CA MET A 190 9.71 13.20 0.83
C MET A 190 9.10 11.85 0.44
N LEU A 191 8.50 11.77 -0.75
CA LEU A 191 7.91 10.52 -1.26
C LEU A 191 8.99 9.48 -1.60
N LEU A 192 10.12 9.88 -2.16
CA LEU A 192 11.29 9.01 -2.37
C LEU A 192 11.81 8.43 -1.04
N LEU A 193 12.02 9.28 -0.04
CA LEU A 193 12.43 8.83 1.30
C LEU A 193 11.40 7.90 1.93
N SER A 194 10.11 8.11 1.64
CA SER A 194 9.04 7.24 2.09
C SER A 194 9.08 5.84 1.46
N ILE A 195 9.63 5.66 0.24
CA ILE A 195 9.90 4.32 -0.32
C ILE A 195 10.90 3.57 0.56
N PHE A 196 11.97 4.25 0.95
CA PHE A 196 12.99 3.65 1.79
C PHE A 196 12.43 3.22 3.16
N THR A 197 11.64 4.08 3.82
CA THR A 197 10.99 3.71 5.08
C THR A 197 9.99 2.56 4.90
N THR A 198 9.24 2.54 3.79
CA THR A 198 8.31 1.45 3.44
C THR A 198 9.03 0.11 3.35
N THR A 199 10.15 0.07 2.67
CA THR A 199 10.99 -1.14 2.52
C THR A 199 11.50 -1.63 3.87
N LEU A 200 11.98 -0.72 4.72
CA LEU A 200 12.53 -1.06 6.03
C LEU A 200 11.49 -1.66 6.97
N TYR A 201 10.32 -1.02 7.18
CA TYR A 201 9.34 -1.58 8.11
C TYR A 201 8.69 -2.86 7.60
N THR A 202 8.51 -2.98 6.28
CA THR A 202 7.95 -4.20 5.68
C THR A 202 8.92 -5.37 5.81
N SER A 203 10.21 -5.14 5.53
CA SER A 203 11.26 -6.13 5.75
C SER A 203 11.39 -6.52 7.23
N LYS A 204 11.31 -5.54 8.15
CA LYS A 204 11.31 -5.79 9.60
C LYS A 204 10.22 -6.78 10.01
N ILE A 205 8.97 -6.56 9.57
CA ILE A 205 7.87 -7.48 9.89
C ILE A 205 8.14 -8.85 9.28
N PHE A 206 8.42 -8.88 7.98
CA PHE A 206 8.58 -10.11 7.22
C PHE A 206 9.65 -11.02 7.81
N PHE A 207 10.85 -10.48 8.07
CA PHE A 207 11.92 -11.28 8.62
C PHE A 207 11.68 -11.69 10.07
N LYS A 208 11.13 -10.82 10.91
CA LYS A 208 10.85 -11.17 12.30
C LYS A 208 9.79 -12.24 12.45
N VAL A 209 8.73 -12.18 11.66
CA VAL A 209 7.59 -13.11 11.77
C VAL A 209 7.91 -14.50 11.17
N PHE A 210 8.54 -14.52 10.00
CA PHE A 210 8.69 -15.77 9.26
C PHE A 210 10.05 -16.45 9.44
N PHE A 211 11.07 -15.73 9.85
CA PHE A 211 12.42 -16.25 10.04
C PHE A 211 12.82 -16.21 11.53
N GLY A 212 13.91 -16.91 11.87
CA GLY A 212 14.38 -17.05 13.24
C GLY A 212 13.92 -18.34 13.89
N GLU A 213 14.05 -18.39 15.22
CA GLU A 213 13.62 -19.54 16.02
C GLU A 213 12.09 -19.54 16.16
N SER A 214 11.48 -20.73 16.10
CA SER A 214 10.04 -20.86 16.26
C SER A 214 9.64 -20.61 17.70
N THR A 215 8.68 -19.70 17.87
CA THR A 215 8.10 -19.38 19.19
C THR A 215 6.85 -20.21 19.50
N LEU A 216 6.42 -21.07 18.56
CA LEU A 216 5.28 -21.97 18.78
C LEU A 216 5.60 -23.03 19.83
N PRO A 217 4.61 -23.47 20.64
CA PRO A 217 4.74 -24.58 21.56
C PRO A 217 5.25 -25.86 20.85
N LYS A 218 6.09 -26.64 21.52
CA LYS A 218 6.69 -27.85 20.92
C LYS A 218 5.64 -28.87 20.44
N GLU A 219 4.46 -28.88 21.01
CA GLU A 219 3.34 -29.73 20.61
C GLU A 219 2.82 -29.35 19.24
N GLU A 220 2.72 -28.04 18.94
CA GLU A 220 2.28 -27.53 17.64
C GLU A 220 3.40 -27.54 16.57
N GLN A 221 4.65 -27.65 16.98
CA GLN A 221 5.78 -27.82 16.05
C GLN A 221 5.76 -29.17 15.33
N ASN A 222 5.10 -30.17 15.89
CA ASN A 222 4.92 -31.48 15.30
C ASN A 222 3.66 -31.57 14.39
N ASP A 223 2.83 -30.54 14.38
CA ASP A 223 1.65 -30.49 13.50
C ASP A 223 2.06 -30.45 12.03
N ASN A 224 1.29 -31.20 11.24
CA ASN A 224 1.51 -31.26 9.79
C ASN A 224 1.28 -29.86 9.19
N PRO A 225 2.18 -29.33 8.34
CA PRO A 225 1.98 -28.03 7.69
C PRO A 225 0.72 -27.96 6.81
N LYS A 226 0.04 -29.08 6.59
CA LYS A 226 -1.28 -29.15 5.95
C LYS A 226 -2.42 -28.56 6.80
N ASN A 227 -2.22 -28.39 8.12
CA ASN A 227 -3.18 -27.77 9.04
C ASN A 227 -2.78 -26.33 9.38
N GLU A 228 -2.36 -25.56 8.38
CA GLU A 228 -1.93 -24.16 8.57
C GLU A 228 -3.03 -23.31 9.24
N ASN A 229 -4.24 -23.37 8.69
CA ASN A 229 -5.46 -22.74 9.22
C ASN A 229 -6.69 -23.34 8.50
N ASP A 230 -7.88 -23.01 8.98
CA ASP A 230 -9.12 -23.42 8.32
C ASP A 230 -9.17 -22.98 6.86
N ARG A 231 -9.69 -23.82 5.99
CA ARG A 231 -9.83 -23.54 4.55
C ARG A 231 -10.60 -22.24 4.29
N GLN A 232 -11.52 -21.88 5.16
CA GLN A 232 -12.28 -20.62 5.08
C GLN A 232 -11.40 -19.38 5.21
N MET A 233 -10.28 -19.47 5.95
CA MET A 233 -9.31 -18.37 6.08
C MET A 233 -8.32 -18.34 4.92
N LEU A 234 -7.93 -19.49 4.38
CA LEU A 234 -6.94 -19.58 3.31
C LEU A 234 -7.50 -19.16 1.94
N LEU A 235 -8.78 -19.41 1.68
CA LEU A 235 -9.43 -19.09 0.39
C LEU A 235 -9.37 -17.59 0.06
N PRO A 236 -9.73 -16.65 0.98
CA PRO A 236 -9.58 -15.22 0.73
C PRO A 236 -8.12 -14.79 0.49
N LEU A 237 -7.15 -15.40 1.18
CA LEU A 237 -5.73 -15.10 0.97
C LEU A 237 -5.31 -15.43 -0.46
N PHE A 238 -5.72 -16.61 -0.94
CA PHE A 238 -5.40 -17.06 -2.28
C PHE A 238 -6.05 -16.15 -3.36
N VAL A 239 -7.35 -15.83 -3.18
CA VAL A 239 -8.10 -14.98 -4.13
C VAL A 239 -7.50 -13.56 -4.19
N LEU A 240 -7.08 -12.98 -3.06
CA LEU A 240 -6.52 -11.62 -3.03
C LEU A 240 -5.06 -11.55 -3.51
N THR A 241 -4.32 -12.66 -3.49
CA THR A 241 -2.93 -12.67 -3.95
C THR A 241 -2.81 -12.37 -5.44
N ALA A 242 -3.68 -12.94 -6.27
CA ALA A 242 -3.65 -12.73 -7.72
C ALA A 242 -3.81 -11.24 -8.11
N PRO A 243 -4.85 -10.51 -7.66
CA PRO A 243 -4.96 -9.09 -7.99
C PRO A 243 -3.87 -8.22 -7.34
N SER A 244 -3.36 -8.57 -6.15
CA SER A 244 -2.27 -7.82 -5.53
C SER A 244 -0.98 -7.86 -6.36
N VAL A 245 -0.77 -8.89 -7.18
CA VAL A 245 0.38 -9.01 -8.08
C VAL A 245 0.06 -8.45 -9.46
N PHE A 246 -1.02 -8.90 -10.08
CA PHE A 246 -1.23 -8.70 -11.52
C PHE A 246 -2.16 -7.55 -11.88
N LEU A 247 -2.99 -7.04 -10.94
CA LEU A 247 -3.99 -6.02 -11.28
C LEU A 247 -3.36 -4.73 -11.83
N GLY A 248 -2.18 -4.37 -11.34
CA GLY A 248 -1.43 -3.21 -11.82
C GLY A 248 -1.11 -3.30 -13.30
N LEU A 249 -0.68 -4.47 -13.78
CA LEU A 249 -0.39 -4.69 -15.19
C LEU A 249 -1.61 -4.50 -16.10
N PHE A 250 -2.77 -4.98 -15.66
CA PHE A 250 -4.00 -4.91 -16.46
C PHE A 250 -4.62 -3.50 -16.49
N ILE A 251 -4.53 -2.76 -15.38
CA ILE A 251 -5.13 -1.42 -15.28
C ILE A 251 -4.16 -0.33 -15.73
N TYR A 252 -2.86 -0.61 -15.75
CA TYR A 252 -1.84 0.39 -16.07
C TYR A 252 -1.89 0.90 -17.51
N ASP A 253 -2.57 0.22 -18.41
CA ASP A 253 -2.76 0.75 -19.75
C ASP A 253 -3.42 2.14 -19.66
N PRO A 254 -2.77 3.22 -20.18
CA PRO A 254 -3.29 4.58 -20.13
C PRO A 254 -4.71 4.70 -20.70
N LEU A 255 -5.06 3.84 -21.65
CA LEU A 255 -6.40 3.72 -22.21
C LEU A 255 -7.42 3.30 -21.15
N MET A 256 -7.08 2.32 -20.31
CA MET A 256 -7.97 1.83 -19.26
C MET A 256 -8.14 2.82 -18.11
N ILE A 257 -7.08 3.50 -17.69
CA ILE A 257 -7.18 4.57 -16.69
C ILE A 257 -8.00 5.74 -17.23
N GLY A 258 -7.78 6.14 -18.48
CA GLY A 258 -8.57 7.15 -19.16
C GLY A 258 -10.05 6.77 -19.23
N ILE A 259 -10.38 5.58 -19.74
CA ILE A 259 -11.76 5.10 -19.87
C ILE A 259 -12.47 5.00 -18.50
N LEU A 260 -11.79 4.49 -17.47
CA LEU A 260 -12.39 4.31 -16.15
C LEU A 260 -12.70 5.64 -15.44
N PHE A 261 -11.91 6.69 -15.67
CA PHE A 261 -12.01 7.92 -14.87
C PHE A 261 -12.30 9.19 -15.67
N GLN A 262 -12.20 9.16 -16.99
CA GLN A 262 -12.32 10.34 -17.89
C GLN A 262 -13.63 11.12 -17.73
N ASN A 263 -14.74 10.42 -17.46
CA ASN A 263 -16.06 11.04 -17.30
C ASN A 263 -16.43 11.40 -15.87
N SER A 264 -15.59 11.00 -14.88
CA SER A 264 -15.94 11.11 -13.46
C SER A 264 -15.03 12.08 -12.69
N LEU A 265 -13.92 12.51 -13.26
CA LEU A 265 -12.93 13.38 -12.65
C LEU A 265 -12.66 14.57 -13.56
N ALA A 266 -12.19 15.68 -13.01
CA ALA A 266 -11.68 16.78 -13.83
C ALA A 266 -10.50 16.26 -14.66
N ALA A 267 -10.77 15.99 -15.93
CA ALA A 267 -9.74 15.55 -16.86
C ALA A 267 -9.02 16.80 -17.35
N ASN A 268 -7.87 17.12 -16.77
CA ASN A 268 -7.00 18.14 -17.32
C ASN A 268 -6.30 17.56 -18.56
N GLU A 269 -6.22 18.35 -19.63
CA GLU A 269 -5.44 18.04 -20.85
C GLU A 269 -3.97 17.69 -20.51
N LEU A 270 -3.46 18.15 -19.39
CA LEU A 270 -2.15 17.81 -18.82
C LEU A 270 -1.94 16.30 -18.58
N MET A 271 -3.00 15.53 -18.36
CA MET A 271 -2.87 14.08 -18.20
C MET A 271 -2.43 13.37 -19.48
N THR A 272 -2.92 13.80 -20.64
CA THR A 272 -2.54 13.20 -21.93
C THR A 272 -1.06 13.43 -22.24
N VAL A 273 -0.52 14.59 -21.87
CA VAL A 273 0.90 14.91 -22.03
C VAL A 273 1.77 14.12 -21.05
N SER A 274 1.36 14.00 -19.79
CA SER A 274 2.08 13.22 -18.78
C SER A 274 2.17 11.74 -19.15
N TYR A 275 1.09 11.14 -19.66
CA TYR A 275 1.09 9.73 -20.08
C TYR A 275 1.98 9.46 -21.30
N THR A 276 2.06 10.37 -22.26
CA THR A 276 2.95 10.21 -23.41
C THR A 276 4.42 10.28 -23.01
N HIS A 277 4.77 11.11 -22.02
CA HIS A 277 6.13 11.20 -21.49
C HIS A 277 6.51 10.02 -20.56
N LEU A 278 5.60 9.55 -19.70
CA LEU A 278 5.82 8.35 -18.89
C LEU A 278 6.05 7.11 -19.77
N ARG A 279 5.30 6.97 -20.87
CA ARG A 279 5.50 5.89 -21.84
C ARG A 279 6.84 5.99 -22.57
N ALA A 280 7.36 7.19 -22.82
CA ALA A 280 8.70 7.38 -23.37
C ALA A 280 9.81 7.00 -22.39
N HIS A 281 9.61 7.22 -21.08
CA HIS A 281 10.53 6.78 -20.03
C HIS A 281 10.48 5.26 -19.82
N GLU A 282 9.31 4.62 -19.91
CA GLU A 282 9.20 3.15 -19.84
C GLU A 282 9.90 2.44 -20.99
N THR A 283 9.87 3.00 -22.19
CA THR A 283 10.64 2.45 -23.31
C THR A 283 12.15 2.47 -23.03
N SER A 284 12.66 3.44 -22.27
CA SER A 284 14.07 3.48 -21.87
C SER A 284 14.39 2.49 -20.74
N LEU A 285 13.51 2.33 -19.74
CA LEU A 285 13.65 1.34 -18.66
C LEU A 285 13.49 -0.10 -19.18
N HIS A 286 12.54 -0.35 -20.07
CA HIS A 286 12.39 -1.64 -20.76
C HIS A 286 13.61 -1.97 -21.63
N LEU A 287 14.24 -1.00 -22.27
CA LEU A 287 15.49 -1.18 -22.99
C LEU A 287 16.65 -1.52 -22.06
N VAL A 288 16.74 -0.87 -20.91
CA VAL A 288 17.77 -1.18 -19.89
C VAL A 288 17.54 -2.57 -19.27
N CYS A 289 16.31 -2.94 -18.95
CA CYS A 289 16.01 -4.30 -18.47
C CYS A 289 16.27 -5.38 -19.54
N ARG A 290 16.04 -5.07 -20.80
CA ARG A 290 16.31 -6.01 -21.91
C ARG A 290 17.82 -6.17 -22.16
N LEU A 291 18.59 -5.08 -22.06
CA LEU A 291 20.05 -5.10 -22.16
C LEU A 291 20.76 -5.77 -20.96
N LEU A 292 20.08 -5.90 -19.82
CA LEU A 292 20.59 -6.62 -18.65
C LEU A 292 20.21 -8.11 -18.65
N LEU A 293 19.32 -8.54 -19.55
CA LEU A 293 18.86 -9.94 -19.69
C LEU A 293 19.43 -10.64 -20.94
N GLU A 294 20.10 -9.91 -21.84
CA GLU A 294 20.97 -10.40 -22.91
C GLU A 294 22.45 -10.38 -22.48
#